data_b8222974d9df120e79749c7c3c4aa878
#
_entry.id   b8222974d9df120e79749c7c3c4aa878
#
_cell.length_a   1.000
_cell.length_b   1.000
_cell.length_c   1.000
_cell.angle_alpha   90.00
_cell.angle_beta   90.00
_cell.angle_gamma   90.00
#
_symmetry.space_group_name_H-M   'P 1'
#
loop_
_entity.id
_entity.type
_entity.pdbx_description
1 polymer ?
#
loop_
_entity_poly.entity_id
_entity_poly.type
_entity_poly.pdbx_seq_one_letter_code
_entity_poly.pdbx_strand_id
1 'polypeptide(L)'
;MKCKDSYGYDEISSRILKIGAPYVLSPLTYIFNKVLSTGIFPERLKFSEVRPLFKKEDITEFSNYRPISLLTSFSKIIEQNICKRLYNYLNDNNILVGDQYGFRAKLSTETAIHTSKQCIIII
;
A
#
# COMPACT_ATOMS: atom_id res chain seq x y z
N MET A 1 -4.29 2.29 -11.31
CA MET A 1 -2.87 2.31 -10.93
C MET A 1 -2.19 3.49 -11.63
N LYS A 2 -1.51 4.37 -10.89
CA LYS A 2 -0.72 5.45 -11.50
C LYS A 2 0.53 4.82 -12.14
N CYS A 3 0.87 5.20 -13.37
CA CYS A 3 2.09 4.75 -14.01
C CYS A 3 3.30 5.34 -13.29
N LYS A 4 4.11 4.48 -12.70
CA LYS A 4 5.42 4.83 -12.11
C LYS A 4 6.47 3.94 -12.74
N ASP A 5 7.64 4.48 -12.99
CA ASP A 5 8.77 3.71 -13.53
C ASP A 5 9.52 2.91 -12.43
N SER A 6 9.04 2.96 -11.18
CA SER A 6 9.59 2.16 -10.09
C SER A 6 9.19 0.69 -10.23
N TYR A 7 10.16 -0.19 -10.17
CA TYR A 7 10.05 -1.64 -10.25
C TYR A 7 10.68 -2.30 -9.02
N GLY A 8 10.31 -3.54 -8.74
CA GLY A 8 10.93 -4.38 -7.73
C GLY A 8 12.10 -5.18 -8.32
N TYR A 9 12.53 -6.21 -7.62
CA TYR A 9 13.63 -7.10 -8.05
C TYR A 9 13.37 -7.81 -9.39
N ASP A 10 12.12 -7.85 -9.85
CA ASP A 10 11.70 -8.46 -11.13
C ASP A 10 11.85 -7.50 -12.33
N GLU A 11 12.30 -6.28 -12.11
CA GLU A 11 12.48 -5.23 -13.10
C GLU A 11 11.23 -4.90 -13.95
N ILE A 12 10.06 -5.41 -13.54
CA ILE A 12 8.79 -5.19 -14.24
C ILE A 12 8.12 -3.93 -13.71
N SER A 13 8.15 -2.87 -14.51
CA SER A 13 7.47 -1.62 -14.18
C SER A 13 5.95 -1.75 -14.30
N SER A 14 5.22 -0.92 -13.56
CA SER A 14 3.77 -0.85 -13.67
C SER A 14 3.28 -0.42 -15.06
N ARG A 15 4.13 0.24 -15.84
CA ARG A 15 3.84 0.62 -17.23
C ARG A 15 3.84 -0.60 -18.15
N ILE A 16 4.84 -1.48 -18.05
CA ILE A 16 4.92 -2.73 -18.81
C ILE A 16 3.71 -3.62 -18.48
N LEU A 17 3.41 -3.75 -17.19
CA LEU A 17 2.27 -4.55 -16.76
C LEU A 17 0.93 -4.01 -17.31
N LYS A 18 0.79 -2.71 -17.44
CA LYS A 18 -0.41 -2.08 -17.99
C LYS A 18 -0.56 -2.33 -19.50
N ILE A 19 0.55 -2.33 -20.23
CA ILE A 19 0.56 -2.67 -21.67
C ILE A 19 0.22 -4.16 -21.86
N GLY A 20 0.79 -5.04 -21.03
CA GLY A 20 0.55 -6.47 -21.07
C GLY A 20 -0.77 -6.92 -20.41
N ALA A 21 -1.56 -6.01 -19.86
CA ALA A 21 -2.78 -6.33 -19.11
C ALA A 21 -3.74 -7.28 -19.85
N PRO A 22 -4.03 -7.13 -21.15
CA PRO A 22 -4.91 -8.06 -21.86
C PRO A 22 -4.48 -9.52 -21.80
N TYR A 23 -3.17 -9.76 -21.72
CA TYR A 23 -2.58 -11.11 -21.72
C TYR A 23 -2.38 -11.68 -20.30
N VAL A 24 -2.10 -10.83 -19.32
CA VAL A 24 -1.79 -11.25 -17.94
C VAL A 24 -2.99 -11.21 -17.00
N LEU A 25 -4.09 -10.59 -17.40
CA LEU A 25 -5.25 -10.40 -16.52
C LEU A 25 -5.85 -11.73 -16.07
N SER A 26 -6.04 -12.70 -17.00
CA SER A 26 -6.63 -14.00 -16.71
C SER A 26 -5.79 -14.81 -15.71
N PRO A 27 -4.48 -15.05 -15.95
CA PRO A 27 -3.65 -15.77 -14.98
C PRO A 27 -3.50 -15.04 -13.64
N LEU A 28 -3.44 -13.70 -13.65
CA LEU A 28 -3.41 -12.93 -12.40
C LEU A 28 -4.70 -13.10 -11.59
N THR A 29 -5.85 -13.07 -12.25
CA THR A 29 -7.14 -13.29 -11.59
C THR A 29 -7.23 -14.69 -10.98
N TYR A 30 -6.74 -15.70 -11.67
CA TYR A 30 -6.66 -17.05 -11.15
C TYR A 30 -5.79 -17.13 -9.89
N ILE A 31 -4.54 -16.60 -9.94
CA ILE A 31 -3.63 -16.57 -8.79
C ILE A 31 -4.26 -15.82 -7.63
N PHE A 32 -4.86 -14.66 -7.89
CA PHE A 32 -5.50 -13.85 -6.88
C PHE A 32 -6.65 -14.59 -6.18
N ASN A 33 -7.53 -15.24 -6.94
CA ASN A 33 -8.63 -16.03 -6.37
C ASN A 33 -8.08 -17.21 -5.55
N LYS A 34 -7.01 -17.85 -6.01
CA LYS A 34 -6.35 -18.93 -5.26
C LYS A 34 -5.77 -18.42 -3.94
N VAL A 35 -5.11 -17.28 -3.93
CA VAL A 35 -4.61 -16.62 -2.69
C VAL A 35 -5.76 -16.35 -1.72
N LEU A 36 -6.88 -15.82 -2.20
CA LEU A 36 -8.03 -15.53 -1.35
C LEU A 36 -8.70 -16.79 -0.78
N SER A 37 -8.78 -17.86 -1.57
CA SER A 37 -9.43 -19.11 -1.15
C SER A 37 -8.57 -19.96 -0.21
N THR A 38 -7.24 -19.94 -0.39
CA THR A 38 -6.31 -20.73 0.40
C THR A 38 -5.71 -19.99 1.58
N GLY A 39 -5.75 -18.66 1.58
CA GLY A 39 -5.03 -17.81 2.53
C GLY A 39 -3.50 -17.84 2.38
N ILE A 40 -2.99 -18.52 1.34
CA ILE A 40 -1.54 -18.68 1.11
C ILE A 40 -1.06 -17.65 0.09
N PHE A 41 -0.23 -16.71 0.54
CA PHE A 41 0.41 -15.74 -0.35
C PHE A 41 1.66 -16.35 -1.00
N PRO A 42 1.86 -16.21 -2.34
CA PRO A 42 3.01 -16.79 -3.04
C PRO A 42 4.34 -16.28 -2.49
N GLU A 43 5.26 -17.20 -2.18
CA GLU A 43 6.56 -16.87 -1.56
C GLU A 43 7.35 -15.84 -2.38
N ARG A 44 7.44 -16.02 -3.70
CA ARG A 44 8.17 -15.09 -4.59
C ARG A 44 7.63 -13.66 -4.57
N LEU A 45 6.37 -13.46 -4.22
CA LEU A 45 5.76 -12.14 -4.14
C LEU A 45 5.95 -11.47 -2.76
N LYS A 46 6.49 -12.19 -1.78
CA LYS A 46 6.83 -11.65 -0.46
C LYS A 46 8.18 -10.92 -0.44
N PHE A 47 9.03 -11.15 -1.42
CA PHE A 47 10.33 -10.51 -1.49
C PHE A 47 10.24 -9.05 -1.90
N SER A 48 11.03 -8.23 -1.22
CA SER A 48 11.21 -6.81 -1.56
C SER A 48 12.69 -6.46 -1.59
N GLU A 49 13.06 -5.57 -2.48
CA GLU A 49 14.37 -4.94 -2.49
C GLU A 49 14.34 -3.72 -1.57
N VAL A 50 15.25 -3.65 -0.61
CA VAL A 50 15.35 -2.49 0.28
C VAL A 50 16.38 -1.52 -0.27
N ARG A 51 15.94 -0.30 -0.57
CA ARG A 51 16.82 0.80 -1.01
C ARG A 51 16.85 1.93 0.02
N PRO A 52 18.04 2.41 0.40
CA PRO A 52 18.15 3.58 1.25
C PRO A 52 17.76 4.84 0.46
N LEU A 53 16.82 5.62 0.98
CA LEU A 53 16.48 6.92 0.44
C LEU A 53 17.00 8.02 1.35
N PHE A 54 17.84 8.89 0.82
CA PHE A 54 18.33 10.06 1.54
C PHE A 54 17.18 11.00 1.92
N LYS A 55 17.16 11.44 3.16
CA LYS A 55 16.11 12.30 3.71
C LYS A 55 16.54 13.76 3.78
N LYS A 56 17.62 14.04 4.50
CA LYS A 56 18.16 15.39 4.74
C LYS A 56 19.46 15.30 5.53
N GLU A 57 20.15 16.41 5.68
CA GLU A 57 21.38 16.60 6.48
C GLU A 57 22.60 15.98 5.80
N ASP A 58 23.48 15.30 6.54
CA ASP A 58 24.74 14.78 6.00
C ASP A 58 24.54 13.43 5.30
N ILE A 59 25.08 13.29 4.08
CA ILE A 59 25.00 12.08 3.26
C ILE A 59 25.84 10.93 3.87
N THR A 60 26.85 11.25 4.67
CA THR A 60 27.74 10.25 5.27
C THR A 60 27.11 9.54 6.48
N GLU A 61 26.04 10.10 7.04
CA GLU A 61 25.36 9.56 8.21
C GLU A 61 24.22 8.62 7.84
N PHE A 62 24.27 7.35 8.30
CA PHE A 62 23.23 6.33 8.05
C PHE A 62 21.86 6.71 8.60
N SER A 63 21.80 7.44 9.71
CA SER A 63 20.56 7.92 10.35
C SER A 63 19.74 8.84 9.44
N ASN A 64 20.37 9.43 8.43
CA ASN A 64 19.77 10.34 7.46
C ASN A 64 19.14 9.63 6.27
N TYR A 65 19.14 8.29 6.27
CA TYR A 65 18.50 7.49 5.24
C TYR A 65 17.24 6.80 5.76
N ARG A 66 16.24 6.66 4.89
CA ARG A 66 15.05 5.86 5.14
C ARG A 66 15.12 4.59 4.31
N PRO A 67 15.01 3.39 4.90
CA PRO A 67 14.87 2.18 4.12
C PRO A 67 13.50 2.17 3.43
N ILE A 68 13.50 2.03 2.11
CA ILE A 68 12.26 1.89 1.32
C ILE A 68 12.26 0.50 0.71
N SER A 69 11.20 -0.27 0.99
CA SER A 69 10.96 -1.57 0.38
C SER A 69 10.29 -1.42 -0.97
N LEU A 70 10.95 -1.93 -2.00
CA LEU A 70 10.44 -1.97 -3.37
C LEU A 70 9.87 -3.35 -3.66
N LEU A 71 8.56 -3.46 -3.59
CA LEU A 71 7.82 -4.66 -3.97
C LEU A 71 7.66 -4.76 -5.49
N THR A 72 7.47 -5.97 -5.99
CA THR A 72 7.13 -6.20 -7.39
C THR A 72 5.79 -5.55 -7.76
N SER A 73 5.59 -5.25 -9.03
CA SER A 73 4.33 -4.69 -9.51
C SER A 73 3.16 -5.66 -9.33
N PHE A 74 3.41 -6.96 -9.40
CA PHE A 74 2.40 -7.99 -9.13
C PHE A 74 1.98 -8.02 -7.67
N SER A 75 2.93 -7.99 -6.73
CA SER A 75 2.64 -7.91 -5.29
C SER A 75 1.77 -6.69 -4.96
N LYS A 76 2.15 -5.53 -5.47
CA LYS A 76 1.38 -4.29 -5.28
C LYS A 76 -0.08 -4.40 -5.73
N ILE A 77 -0.35 -5.08 -6.86
CA ILE A 77 -1.72 -5.26 -7.35
C ILE A 77 -2.52 -6.16 -6.41
N ILE A 78 -1.95 -7.29 -5.98
CA ILE A 78 -2.61 -8.22 -5.08
C ILE A 78 -2.89 -7.55 -3.74
N GLU A 79 -1.89 -6.91 -3.15
CA GLU A 79 -2.01 -6.19 -1.87
C GLU A 79 -3.05 -5.07 -1.92
N GLN A 80 -3.07 -4.27 -2.99
CA GLN A 80 -4.08 -3.22 -3.17
C GLN A 80 -5.50 -3.77 -3.23
N ASN A 81 -5.70 -4.92 -3.88
CA ASN A 81 -7.01 -5.55 -3.95
C ASN A 81 -7.44 -6.14 -2.60
N ILE A 82 -6.52 -6.81 -1.89
CA ILE A 82 -6.79 -7.32 -0.54
C ILE A 82 -7.11 -6.17 0.40
N CYS A 83 -6.30 -5.13 0.41
CA CYS A 83 -6.49 -3.95 1.24
C CYS A 83 -7.84 -3.28 0.99
N LYS A 84 -8.22 -3.11 -0.29
CA LYS A 84 -9.50 -2.53 -0.66
C LYS A 84 -10.69 -3.37 -0.17
N ARG A 85 -10.63 -4.70 -0.32
CA ARG A 85 -11.68 -5.60 0.16
C ARG A 85 -11.79 -5.59 1.67
N LEU A 86 -10.65 -5.65 2.36
CA LEU A 86 -10.60 -5.56 3.82
C LEU A 86 -11.18 -4.22 4.31
N TYR A 87 -10.78 -3.12 3.70
CA TYR A 87 -11.26 -1.80 4.06
C TYR A 87 -12.79 -1.66 3.87
N ASN A 88 -13.32 -2.18 2.76
CA ASN A 88 -14.77 -2.19 2.53
C ASN A 88 -15.48 -3.01 3.62
N TYR A 89 -14.99 -4.22 3.91
CA TYR A 89 -15.55 -5.07 4.95
C TYR A 89 -15.55 -4.38 6.33
N LEU A 90 -14.45 -3.73 6.71
CA LEU A 90 -14.34 -3.01 7.97
C LEU A 90 -15.31 -1.82 8.05
N ASN A 91 -15.51 -1.10 6.96
CA ASN A 91 -16.47 0.00 6.87
C ASN A 91 -17.92 -0.50 6.93
N ASP A 92 -18.25 -1.52 6.12
CA ASP A 92 -19.61 -2.04 6.02
C ASP A 92 -20.11 -2.64 7.36
N ASN A 93 -19.17 -3.14 8.17
CA ASN A 93 -19.46 -3.68 9.49
C ASN A 93 -19.22 -2.68 10.64
N ASN A 94 -18.95 -1.40 10.36
CA ASN A 94 -18.67 -0.36 11.35
C ASN A 94 -17.59 -0.73 12.39
N ILE A 95 -16.57 -1.49 11.97
CA ILE A 95 -15.48 -1.95 12.85
C ILE A 95 -14.46 -0.83 13.10
N LEU A 96 -14.34 0.13 12.16
CA LEU A 96 -13.39 1.22 12.28
C LEU A 96 -13.91 2.28 13.26
N VAL A 97 -13.11 2.53 14.29
CA VAL A 97 -13.42 3.54 15.30
C VAL A 97 -13.42 4.94 14.70
N GLY A 98 -14.39 5.78 15.08
CA GLY A 98 -14.55 7.15 14.56
C GLY A 98 -13.31 8.03 14.74
N ASP A 99 -12.59 7.85 15.85
CA ASP A 99 -11.43 8.65 16.24
C ASP A 99 -10.12 8.24 15.54
N GLN A 100 -10.16 7.22 14.66
CA GLN A 100 -9.02 6.83 13.87
C GLN A 100 -8.87 7.72 12.64
N TYR A 101 -7.95 8.68 12.69
CA TYR A 101 -7.67 9.61 11.58
C TYR A 101 -6.55 9.12 10.67
N GLY A 102 -5.61 8.32 11.18
CA GLY A 102 -4.50 7.78 10.40
C GLY A 102 -4.94 6.66 9.45
N PHE A 103 -4.34 6.64 8.25
CA PHE A 103 -4.59 5.62 7.21
C PHE A 103 -6.04 5.52 6.70
N ARG A 104 -6.88 6.50 6.96
CA ARG A 104 -8.24 6.58 6.42
C ARG A 104 -8.32 7.57 5.26
N ALA A 105 -9.10 7.21 4.23
CA ALA A 105 -9.35 8.08 3.10
C ALA A 105 -10.08 9.35 3.55
N LYS A 106 -9.64 10.50 3.04
CA LYS A 106 -10.21 11.82 3.33
C LYS A 106 -10.04 12.33 4.77
N LEU A 107 -9.33 11.61 5.63
CA LEU A 107 -8.95 12.09 6.95
C LEU A 107 -7.45 12.45 6.97
N SER A 108 -7.10 13.47 7.75
CA SER A 108 -5.75 13.99 7.90
C SER A 108 -5.45 14.34 9.36
N THR A 109 -4.19 14.61 9.66
CA THR A 109 -3.79 15.14 10.96
C THR A 109 -4.47 16.48 11.27
N GLU A 110 -4.71 17.28 10.23
CA GLU A 110 -5.41 18.57 10.34
C GLU A 110 -6.85 18.38 10.79
N THR A 111 -7.56 17.39 10.24
CA THR A 111 -8.91 17.01 10.65
C THR A 111 -8.94 16.52 12.10
N ALA A 112 -7.95 15.74 12.51
CA ALA A 112 -7.82 15.27 13.89
C ALA A 112 -7.66 16.44 14.89
N ILE A 113 -6.81 17.41 14.57
CA ILE A 113 -6.59 18.60 15.40
C ILE A 113 -7.86 19.46 15.49
N HIS A 114 -8.58 19.58 14.39
CA HIS A 114 -9.82 20.38 14.37
C HIS A 114 -10.90 19.76 15.26
N THR A 115 -11.07 18.44 15.21
CA THR A 115 -12.03 17.72 16.04
C THR A 115 -11.65 17.75 17.51
N SER A 116 -10.36 17.57 17.85
CA SER A 116 -9.91 17.65 19.25
C SER A 116 -10.07 19.06 19.84
N LYS A 117 -9.87 20.13 19.05
CA LYS A 117 -10.14 21.51 19.49
C LYS A 117 -11.61 21.77 19.77
N GLN A 118 -12.52 21.19 18.99
CA GLN A 118 -13.96 21.30 19.28
C GLN A 118 -14.37 20.62 20.59
N CYS A 119 -13.74 19.49 20.92
CA CYS A 119 -14.00 18.82 22.21
C CYS A 119 -13.50 19.63 23.41
N ILE A 120 -12.44 20.43 23.27
CA ILE A 120 -11.88 21.26 24.37
C ILE A 120 -12.70 22.53 24.60
N ILE A 121 -13.44 23.02 23.61
CA ILE A 121 -14.29 24.23 23.76
C ILE A 121 -15.63 23.95 24.47
N ILE A 122 -15.98 22.66 24.63
CA ILE A 122 -17.25 22.25 25.26
C ILE A 122 -17.10 21.99 26.80
N ILE A 123 -15.90 22.10 27.34
CA ILE A 123 -15.59 22.02 28.77
C ILE A 123 -15.37 23.44 29.32
#